data_8fe2bfff7c3c4e01946b8da6552ec3b5
#
_entry.id   8fe2bfff7c3c4e01946b8da6552ec3b5
#
_cell.length_a   1.000
_cell.length_b   1.000
_cell.length_c   1.000
_cell.angle_alpha   90.00
_cell.angle_beta   90.00
_cell.angle_gamma   90.00
#
_symmetry.space_group_name_H-M   'P 1'
#
loop_
_entity.id
_entity.type
_entity.pdbx_description
1 polymer ?
#
loop_
_entity_poly.entity_id
_entity_poly.type
_entity_poly.pdbx_seq_one_letter_code
_entity_poly.pdbx_strand_id
1 'polypeptide(L)'
;MDSWIKLSCFVLLTGCSSINYSFLKQTPSFEITDEIRISPYAMQTIKLDNKDEDIFFLGKVSGPKQKWFKGTDLFITTHDGKITKTTGLDNDFVITSYKGYKNLTSSKSLIRFYNPDSNFMEIFFSYKIIKKGSMKKIIDNSNFDYRLIEESFSVPLIKWSGKNYYWIDEEDDIWLSKQEIEPFGTKARLQVLKKYSD
;
A
#
# COMPACT_ATOMS: atom_id res chain seq x y z
N MET A 1 -20.51 51.56 -41.15
CA MET A 1 -21.04 51.01 -39.88
C MET A 1 -20.68 49.52 -39.88
N ASP A 2 -19.47 49.19 -39.43
CA ASP A 2 -18.90 47.82 -39.56
C ASP A 2 -18.92 47.16 -38.16
N SER A 3 -19.77 46.14 -38.08
CA SER A 3 -19.92 45.32 -36.88
C SER A 3 -18.87 44.22 -36.87
N TRP A 4 -17.87 44.34 -36.01
CA TRP A 4 -16.85 43.29 -35.79
C TRP A 4 -17.36 42.29 -34.78
N ILE A 5 -17.71 41.09 -35.24
CA ILE A 5 -18.02 39.94 -34.40
C ILE A 5 -16.69 39.33 -33.98
N LYS A 6 -16.31 39.53 -32.68
CA LYS A 6 -15.17 38.81 -32.07
C LYS A 6 -15.61 37.39 -31.74
N LEU A 7 -15.15 36.42 -32.53
CA LEU A 7 -15.29 35.00 -32.28
C LEU A 7 -14.27 34.63 -31.18
N SER A 8 -14.75 34.46 -29.95
CA SER A 8 -13.91 33.99 -28.82
C SER A 8 -13.76 32.48 -28.91
N CYS A 9 -12.57 32.03 -29.34
CA CYS A 9 -12.24 30.62 -29.39
C CYS A 9 -11.93 30.12 -27.96
N PHE A 10 -12.90 29.43 -27.33
CA PHE A 10 -12.71 28.75 -26.06
C PHE A 10 -11.92 27.45 -26.33
N VAL A 11 -10.61 27.49 -26.11
CA VAL A 11 -9.77 26.29 -26.13
C VAL A 11 -10.00 25.56 -24.81
N LEU A 12 -10.83 24.51 -24.85
CA LEU A 12 -10.94 23.55 -23.77
C LEU A 12 -9.65 22.73 -23.72
N LEU A 13 -8.73 23.12 -22.87
CA LEU A 13 -7.59 22.29 -22.47
C LEU A 13 -8.10 21.12 -21.63
N THR A 14 -8.50 20.03 -22.30
CA THR A 14 -8.64 18.73 -21.65
C THR A 14 -7.25 18.25 -21.26
N GLY A 15 -6.81 18.63 -20.08
CA GLY A 15 -5.63 18.09 -19.45
C GLY A 15 -5.85 16.61 -19.16
N CYS A 16 -5.53 15.72 -20.10
CA CYS A 16 -5.29 14.33 -19.80
C CYS A 16 -4.10 14.28 -18.83
N SER A 17 -4.37 14.23 -17.53
CA SER A 17 -3.36 13.85 -16.56
C SER A 17 -3.01 12.38 -16.79
N SER A 18 -2.03 12.14 -17.68
CA SER A 18 -1.42 10.83 -17.83
C SER A 18 -0.78 10.49 -16.48
N ILE A 19 -1.44 9.63 -15.72
CA ILE A 19 -0.86 9.07 -14.49
C ILE A 19 0.42 8.37 -14.93
N ASN A 20 1.55 8.92 -14.52
CA ASN A 20 2.85 8.38 -14.87
C ASN A 20 3.08 7.08 -14.08
N TYR A 21 2.73 5.94 -14.70
CA TYR A 21 2.86 4.61 -14.11
C TYR A 21 4.31 4.11 -14.04
N SER A 22 5.31 4.92 -14.46
CA SER A 22 6.72 4.51 -14.43
C SER A 22 7.20 4.17 -13.01
N PHE A 23 6.66 4.82 -11.97
CA PHE A 23 6.97 4.50 -10.58
C PHE A 23 6.43 3.13 -10.13
N LEU A 24 5.56 2.49 -10.92
CA LEU A 24 4.98 1.17 -10.64
C LEU A 24 5.88 0.01 -11.11
N LYS A 25 6.89 0.29 -11.96
CA LYS A 25 7.79 -0.70 -12.57
C LYS A 25 9.13 -0.82 -11.84
N GLN A 26 9.17 -0.76 -10.52
CA GLN A 26 10.45 -0.99 -9.83
C GLN A 26 10.69 -2.49 -9.66
N THR A 27 11.77 -3.00 -10.26
CA THR A 27 12.39 -4.28 -9.91
C THR A 27 12.82 -4.26 -8.45
N PRO A 28 12.76 -5.40 -7.75
CA PRO A 28 13.28 -5.49 -6.38
C PRO A 28 14.76 -5.10 -6.36
N SER A 29 15.17 -4.46 -5.27
CA SER A 29 16.55 -4.01 -5.07
C SER A 29 17.46 -5.08 -4.47
N PHE A 30 16.98 -6.33 -4.33
CA PHE A 30 17.75 -7.45 -3.76
C PHE A 30 17.65 -8.69 -4.64
N GLU A 31 18.65 -9.56 -4.53
CA GLU A 31 18.72 -10.83 -5.23
C GLU A 31 17.97 -11.92 -4.47
N ILE A 32 17.16 -12.72 -5.18
CA ILE A 32 16.51 -13.89 -4.61
C ILE A 32 17.52 -15.04 -4.57
N THR A 33 18.08 -15.28 -3.41
CA THR A 33 18.99 -16.41 -3.18
C THR A 33 18.24 -17.73 -3.09
N ASP A 34 18.97 -18.84 -3.24
CA ASP A 34 18.39 -20.19 -3.05
C ASP A 34 17.88 -20.39 -1.62
N GLU A 35 18.51 -19.79 -0.62
CA GLU A 35 18.06 -19.82 0.78
C GLU A 35 16.67 -19.22 0.95
N ILE A 36 16.39 -18.10 0.27
CA ILE A 36 15.06 -17.50 0.26
C ILE A 36 14.04 -18.44 -0.40
N ARG A 37 14.42 -19.08 -1.51
CA ARG A 37 13.54 -20.00 -2.27
C ARG A 37 13.13 -21.23 -1.46
N ILE A 38 14.09 -21.85 -0.75
CA ILE A 38 13.86 -23.06 0.03
C ILE A 38 13.34 -22.80 1.45
N SER A 39 13.36 -21.56 1.92
CA SER A 39 12.88 -21.19 3.26
C SER A 39 11.47 -21.74 3.52
N PRO A 40 11.22 -22.38 4.67
CA PRO A 40 9.89 -22.85 5.03
C PRO A 40 8.95 -21.73 5.48
N TYR A 41 9.48 -20.51 5.70
CA TYR A 41 8.73 -19.40 6.24
C TYR A 41 8.06 -18.55 5.16
N ALA A 42 6.88 -18.05 5.44
CA ALA A 42 6.28 -16.98 4.64
C ALA A 42 7.08 -15.69 4.82
N MET A 43 7.33 -15.00 3.72
CA MET A 43 8.20 -13.82 3.69
C MET A 43 7.63 -12.74 2.79
N GLN A 44 7.90 -11.51 3.16
CA GLN A 44 7.71 -10.35 2.29
C GLN A 44 8.88 -9.39 2.43
N THR A 45 9.13 -8.61 1.39
CA THR A 45 10.03 -7.46 1.53
C THR A 45 9.24 -6.24 1.94
N ILE A 46 9.89 -5.39 2.72
CA ILE A 46 9.38 -4.08 3.10
C ILE A 46 10.49 -3.06 2.87
N LYS A 47 10.17 -2.06 2.04
CA LYS A 47 11.00 -0.89 1.83
C LYS A 47 10.30 0.32 2.43
N LEU A 48 10.97 1.04 3.31
CA LEU A 48 10.50 2.27 3.93
C LEU A 48 11.25 3.45 3.31
N ASP A 49 10.55 4.32 2.58
CA ASP A 49 11.11 5.47 1.88
C ASP A 49 12.34 5.12 1.02
N ASN A 50 13.46 5.81 1.28
CA ASN A 50 14.74 5.61 0.61
C ASN A 50 15.67 4.63 1.35
N LYS A 51 15.17 3.95 2.41
CA LYS A 51 15.95 2.90 3.10
C LYS A 51 16.09 1.68 2.19
N ASP A 52 17.03 0.81 2.55
CA ASP A 52 17.17 -0.48 1.88
C ASP A 52 15.90 -1.33 2.03
N GLU A 53 15.71 -2.21 1.09
CA GLU A 53 14.60 -3.16 1.13
C GLU A 53 14.98 -4.33 2.04
N ASP A 54 14.16 -4.58 3.05
CA ASP A 54 14.42 -5.61 4.07
C ASP A 54 13.46 -6.78 3.95
N ILE A 55 13.91 -7.98 4.33
CA ILE A 55 13.07 -9.17 4.41
C ILE A 55 12.44 -9.27 5.79
N PHE A 56 11.13 -9.44 5.81
CA PHE A 56 10.33 -9.68 7.01
C PHE A 56 9.76 -11.08 6.96
N PHE A 57 9.79 -11.76 8.10
CA PHE A 57 9.26 -13.11 8.29
C PHE A 57 7.91 -13.06 8.96
N LEU A 58 6.99 -13.92 8.52
CA LEU A 58 5.69 -14.06 9.15
C LEU A 58 5.83 -14.82 10.47
N GLY A 59 5.47 -14.19 11.56
CA GLY A 59 5.53 -14.81 12.88
C GLY A 59 4.17 -15.18 13.46
N LYS A 60 3.08 -14.53 13.00
CA LYS A 60 1.73 -14.82 13.51
C LYS A 60 0.67 -14.46 12.48
N VAL A 61 -0.31 -15.35 12.34
CA VAL A 61 -1.55 -15.13 11.60
C VAL A 61 -2.73 -15.15 12.58
N SER A 62 -3.69 -14.24 12.41
CA SER A 62 -4.92 -14.19 13.19
C SER A 62 -6.04 -13.66 12.31
N GLY A 63 -6.70 -14.57 11.58
CA GLY A 63 -7.66 -14.21 10.53
C GLY A 63 -6.96 -13.35 9.46
N PRO A 64 -7.54 -12.20 9.06
CA PRO A 64 -6.94 -11.35 8.04
C PRO A 64 -5.70 -10.58 8.50
N LYS A 65 -5.32 -10.71 9.78
CA LYS A 65 -4.17 -10.01 10.35
C LYS A 65 -2.94 -10.90 10.33
N GLN A 66 -1.83 -10.33 9.85
CA GLN A 66 -0.53 -10.97 9.80
C GLN A 66 0.48 -10.08 10.52
N LYS A 67 1.29 -10.67 11.39
CA LYS A 67 2.37 -9.96 12.10
C LYS A 67 3.71 -10.40 11.53
N TRP A 68 4.45 -9.44 11.03
CA TRP A 68 5.72 -9.58 10.34
C TRP A 68 6.85 -9.04 11.21
N PHE A 69 7.99 -9.72 11.20
CA PHE A 69 9.12 -9.44 12.07
C PHE A 69 10.39 -9.23 11.24
N LYS A 70 11.18 -8.23 11.63
CA LYS A 70 12.57 -8.08 11.27
C LYS A 70 13.40 -7.94 12.54
N GLY A 71 14.23 -8.93 12.85
CA GLY A 71 14.95 -8.97 14.12
C GLY A 71 14.02 -9.02 15.33
N THR A 72 14.46 -8.40 16.43
CA THR A 72 13.74 -8.37 17.71
C THR A 72 12.92 -7.10 17.94
N ASP A 73 13.16 -6.05 17.16
CA ASP A 73 12.73 -4.70 17.50
C ASP A 73 11.72 -4.10 16.53
N LEU A 74 11.67 -4.60 15.29
CA LEU A 74 10.79 -4.07 14.27
C LEU A 74 9.68 -5.05 13.92
N PHE A 75 8.43 -4.61 14.16
CA PHE A 75 7.22 -5.38 13.88
C PHE A 75 6.25 -4.58 13.05
N ILE A 76 5.68 -5.21 12.03
CA ILE A 76 4.63 -4.64 11.21
C ILE A 76 3.44 -5.58 11.22
N THR A 77 2.25 -5.05 11.52
CA THR A 77 1.01 -5.81 11.40
C THR A 77 0.26 -5.32 10.18
N THR A 78 -0.07 -6.25 9.30
CA THR A 78 -0.97 -6.00 8.17
C THR A 78 -2.35 -6.60 8.44
N HIS A 79 -3.37 -6.00 7.85
CA HIS A 79 -4.72 -6.51 7.77
C HIS A 79 -5.15 -6.48 6.31
N ASP A 80 -5.33 -7.64 5.68
CA ASP A 80 -5.50 -7.73 4.23
C ASP A 80 -4.43 -6.92 3.50
N GLY A 81 -3.14 -7.11 3.85
CA GLY A 81 -1.99 -6.43 3.26
C GLY A 81 -1.82 -4.93 3.55
N LYS A 82 -2.81 -4.28 4.21
CA LYS A 82 -2.64 -2.91 4.69
C LYS A 82 -1.89 -2.89 6.00
N ILE A 83 -0.88 -2.05 6.12
CA ILE A 83 -0.22 -1.79 7.40
C ILE A 83 -1.23 -1.11 8.34
N THR A 84 -1.54 -1.78 9.44
CA THR A 84 -2.46 -1.28 10.47
C THR A 84 -1.80 -1.04 11.81
N LYS A 85 -0.58 -1.52 11.99
CA LYS A 85 0.22 -1.24 13.17
C LYS A 85 1.70 -1.35 12.84
N THR A 86 2.49 -0.46 13.41
CA THR A 86 3.96 -0.55 13.44
C THR A 86 4.45 -0.59 14.89
N THR A 87 5.64 -1.10 15.10
CA THR A 87 6.37 -1.07 16.37
C THR A 87 7.86 -1.07 16.04
N GLY A 88 8.59 -0.10 16.59
CA GLY A 88 10.02 0.09 16.35
C GLY A 88 10.36 1.08 15.24
N LEU A 89 9.37 1.83 14.74
CA LEU A 89 9.58 3.01 13.91
C LEU A 89 9.60 4.29 14.78
N ASP A 90 10.14 5.36 14.21
CA ASP A 90 10.17 6.67 14.91
C ASP A 90 8.75 7.18 15.23
N ASN A 91 7.80 6.89 14.35
CA ASN A 91 6.40 7.26 14.47
C ASN A 91 5.50 6.02 14.39
N ASP A 92 5.49 5.23 15.45
CA ASP A 92 4.61 4.07 15.53
C ASP A 92 3.14 4.48 15.56
N PHE A 93 2.30 3.67 14.93
CA PHE A 93 0.85 3.91 14.90
C PHE A 93 0.03 2.61 14.99
N VAL A 94 -1.26 2.77 15.28
CA VAL A 94 -2.27 1.71 15.18
C VAL A 94 -3.55 2.24 14.55
N ILE A 95 -4.09 1.48 13.60
CA ILE A 95 -5.43 1.67 13.03
C ILE A 95 -6.33 0.59 13.61
N THR A 96 -7.44 0.99 14.22
CA THR A 96 -8.42 0.07 14.81
C THR A 96 -9.64 -0.09 13.90
N SER A 97 -10.28 -1.27 13.97
CA SER A 97 -11.54 -1.54 13.25
C SER A 97 -11.46 -1.38 11.72
N TYR A 98 -10.26 -1.58 11.14
CA TYR A 98 -10.10 -1.58 9.69
C TYR A 98 -10.87 -2.75 9.08
N LYS A 99 -11.70 -2.47 8.06
CA LYS A 99 -12.59 -3.47 7.42
C LYS A 99 -12.04 -4.03 6.11
N GLY A 100 -10.88 -3.53 5.66
CA GLY A 100 -10.28 -3.95 4.38
C GLY A 100 -11.00 -3.38 3.16
N TYR A 101 -10.52 -3.78 1.99
CA TYR A 101 -11.00 -3.34 0.67
C TYR A 101 -12.00 -4.32 0.03
N LYS A 102 -12.22 -5.49 0.60
CA LYS A 102 -12.96 -6.60 -0.05
C LYS A 102 -14.34 -6.20 -0.58
N ASN A 103 -15.00 -5.29 0.08
CA ASN A 103 -16.31 -4.78 -0.35
C ASN A 103 -16.25 -3.49 -1.19
N LEU A 104 -15.06 -2.94 -1.44
CA LEU A 104 -14.82 -1.70 -2.19
C LEU A 104 -15.75 -0.54 -1.76
N THR A 105 -16.13 -0.50 -0.51
CA THR A 105 -17.01 0.52 0.08
C THR A 105 -16.17 1.49 0.90
N SER A 106 -16.71 2.69 1.10
CA SER A 106 -16.12 3.63 2.05
C SER A 106 -16.23 3.09 3.48
N SER A 107 -15.19 3.29 4.28
CA SER A 107 -15.15 2.87 5.68
C SER A 107 -14.53 3.96 6.55
N LYS A 108 -14.86 3.91 7.84
CA LYS A 108 -14.31 4.78 8.86
C LYS A 108 -13.62 3.91 9.92
N SER A 109 -12.45 4.34 10.34
CA SER A 109 -11.67 3.70 11.40
C SER A 109 -11.09 4.77 12.33
N LEU A 110 -10.40 4.34 13.39
CA LEU A 110 -9.66 5.23 14.26
C LEU A 110 -8.16 4.94 14.09
N ILE A 111 -7.37 5.99 13.93
CA ILE A 111 -5.91 5.93 13.93
C ILE A 111 -5.37 6.63 15.17
N ARG A 112 -4.34 6.06 15.76
CA ARG A 112 -3.57 6.65 16.86
C ARG A 112 -2.09 6.57 16.53
N PHE A 113 -1.40 7.70 16.63
CA PHE A 113 0.06 7.77 16.59
C PHE A 113 0.59 7.77 18.03
N TYR A 114 1.69 7.06 18.27
CA TYR A 114 2.28 6.96 19.61
C TYR A 114 3.27 8.08 19.93
N ASN A 115 3.70 8.84 18.90
CA ASN A 115 4.58 9.97 19.06
C ASN A 115 4.11 11.14 18.15
N PRO A 116 3.88 12.38 18.62
CA PRO A 116 3.91 12.82 20.02
C PRO A 116 2.58 12.75 20.78
N ASP A 117 1.43 12.54 20.10
CA ASP A 117 0.11 12.60 20.70
C ASP A 117 -0.61 11.26 20.72
N SER A 118 -1.21 10.95 21.87
CA SER A 118 -1.85 9.66 22.13
C SER A 118 -3.35 9.61 21.83
N ASN A 119 -3.92 10.63 21.21
CA ASN A 119 -5.34 10.69 20.93
C ASN A 119 -5.70 9.96 19.64
N PHE A 120 -6.82 9.24 19.64
CA PHE A 120 -7.38 8.67 18.43
C PHE A 120 -7.99 9.75 17.53
N MET A 121 -7.73 9.64 16.23
CA MET A 121 -8.29 10.47 15.19
C MET A 121 -9.12 9.62 14.25
N GLU A 122 -10.15 10.22 13.65
CA GLU A 122 -10.92 9.54 12.61
C GLU A 122 -10.11 9.49 11.31
N ILE A 123 -10.08 8.30 10.71
CA ILE A 123 -9.54 8.08 9.37
C ILE A 123 -10.63 7.50 8.48
N PHE A 124 -10.78 8.06 7.31
CA PHE A 124 -11.77 7.68 6.31
C PHE A 124 -11.07 7.04 5.12
N PHE A 125 -11.63 5.95 4.61
CA PHE A 125 -11.13 5.22 3.47
C PHE A 125 -12.19 5.12 2.38
N SER A 126 -11.77 5.20 1.12
CA SER A 126 -12.57 4.86 -0.05
C SER A 126 -11.73 4.06 -1.05
N TYR A 127 -12.36 3.15 -1.78
CA TYR A 127 -11.67 2.19 -2.63
C TYR A 127 -12.21 2.19 -4.04
N LYS A 128 -11.35 2.02 -5.04
CA LYS A 128 -11.74 1.79 -6.42
C LYS A 128 -10.74 0.91 -7.16
N ILE A 129 -11.23 0.10 -8.10
CA ILE A 129 -10.38 -0.60 -9.05
C ILE A 129 -10.01 0.41 -10.14
N ILE A 130 -8.70 0.61 -10.37
CA ILE A 130 -8.22 1.57 -11.37
C ILE A 130 -7.58 0.90 -12.59
N LYS A 131 -7.17 -0.36 -12.47
CA LYS A 131 -6.51 -1.10 -13.56
C LYS A 131 -6.61 -2.61 -13.33
N LYS A 132 -6.58 -3.38 -14.45
CA LYS A 132 -6.28 -4.81 -14.48
C LYS A 132 -5.06 -5.05 -15.37
N GLY A 133 -4.32 -6.11 -15.11
CA GLY A 133 -3.14 -6.44 -15.89
C GLY A 133 -2.48 -7.71 -15.38
N SER A 134 -1.33 -8.06 -15.96
CA SER A 134 -0.51 -9.20 -15.55
C SER A 134 0.86 -8.74 -15.10
N MET A 135 1.44 -9.44 -14.12
CA MET A 135 2.80 -9.20 -13.64
C MET A 135 3.46 -10.53 -13.21
N LYS A 136 4.78 -10.47 -13.05
CA LYS A 136 5.56 -11.64 -12.61
C LYS A 136 5.75 -11.65 -11.09
N LYS A 137 5.63 -12.84 -10.50
CA LYS A 137 6.09 -13.10 -9.14
C LYS A 137 7.61 -13.07 -9.10
N ILE A 138 8.18 -12.54 -8.03
CA ILE A 138 9.63 -12.42 -7.92
C ILE A 138 10.29 -13.79 -7.72
N ILE A 139 9.67 -14.66 -6.92
CA ILE A 139 10.32 -15.87 -6.47
C ILE A 139 10.51 -16.93 -7.57
N ASP A 140 9.57 -17.03 -8.50
CA ASP A 140 9.51 -18.09 -9.50
C ASP A 140 9.34 -17.60 -10.94
N ASN A 141 9.27 -16.28 -11.14
CA ASN A 141 8.99 -15.62 -12.41
C ASN A 141 7.65 -16.03 -13.08
N SER A 142 6.76 -16.71 -12.36
CA SER A 142 5.44 -17.05 -12.88
C SER A 142 4.60 -15.78 -13.07
N ASN A 143 3.76 -15.77 -14.10
CA ASN A 143 2.82 -14.68 -14.31
C ASN A 143 1.58 -14.87 -13.43
N PHE A 144 0.98 -13.76 -13.00
CA PHE A 144 -0.35 -13.74 -12.41
C PHE A 144 -1.11 -12.50 -12.86
N ASP A 145 -2.41 -12.63 -13.00
CA ASP A 145 -3.28 -11.51 -13.29
C ASP A 145 -3.66 -10.77 -12.01
N TYR A 146 -3.73 -9.45 -12.09
CA TYR A 146 -4.03 -8.62 -10.93
C TYR A 146 -5.11 -7.58 -11.21
N ARG A 147 -5.78 -7.19 -10.15
CA ARG A 147 -6.56 -5.97 -10.04
C ARG A 147 -5.76 -4.95 -9.22
N LEU A 148 -5.59 -3.75 -9.75
CA LEU A 148 -4.99 -2.64 -9.02
C LEU A 148 -6.08 -1.85 -8.34
N ILE A 149 -6.06 -1.88 -7.02
CA ILE A 149 -6.97 -1.11 -6.16
C ILE A 149 -6.26 0.15 -5.68
N GLU A 150 -6.91 1.30 -5.87
CA GLU A 150 -6.55 2.55 -5.23
C GLU A 150 -7.42 2.71 -3.98
N GLU A 151 -6.78 2.86 -2.83
CA GLU A 151 -7.38 3.32 -1.59
C GLU A 151 -7.06 4.79 -1.43
N SER A 152 -8.07 5.64 -1.36
CA SER A 152 -7.91 7.04 -0.92
C SER A 152 -8.25 7.12 0.56
N PHE A 153 -7.43 7.84 1.33
CA PHE A 153 -7.69 8.03 2.75
C PHE A 153 -7.58 9.50 3.16
N SER A 154 -8.22 9.86 4.28
CA SER A 154 -8.10 11.18 4.89
C SER A 154 -8.23 11.14 6.41
N VAL A 155 -7.44 11.98 7.09
CA VAL A 155 -7.51 12.27 8.53
C VAL A 155 -7.73 13.77 8.68
N PRO A 156 -8.99 14.24 8.72
CA PRO A 156 -9.32 15.66 8.64
C PRO A 156 -8.69 16.51 9.76
N LEU A 157 -8.56 15.95 10.97
CA LEU A 157 -8.05 16.68 12.13
C LEU A 157 -6.63 17.22 11.91
N ILE A 158 -5.78 16.47 11.21
CA ILE A 158 -4.40 16.86 10.91
C ILE A 158 -4.18 17.19 9.44
N LYS A 159 -5.27 17.32 8.66
CA LYS A 159 -5.25 17.61 7.22
C LYS A 159 -4.35 16.65 6.42
N TRP A 160 -4.21 15.41 6.87
CA TRP A 160 -3.46 14.37 6.17
C TRP A 160 -4.38 13.56 5.26
N SER A 161 -4.01 13.45 4.01
CA SER A 161 -4.70 12.62 3.03
C SER A 161 -3.72 12.08 2.01
N GLY A 162 -4.03 10.93 1.45
CA GLY A 162 -3.15 10.29 0.48
C GLY A 162 -3.83 9.13 -0.24
N LYS A 163 -3.00 8.38 -0.96
CA LYS A 163 -3.44 7.22 -1.74
C LYS A 163 -2.51 6.05 -1.52
N ASN A 164 -3.12 4.88 -1.32
CA ASN A 164 -2.43 3.61 -1.27
C ASN A 164 -2.85 2.75 -2.47
N TYR A 165 -1.96 1.85 -2.88
CA TYR A 165 -2.16 1.00 -4.05
C TYR A 165 -1.89 -0.45 -3.70
N TYR A 166 -2.78 -1.36 -4.15
CA TYR A 166 -2.70 -2.79 -3.88
C TYR A 166 -2.88 -3.58 -5.17
N TRP A 167 -1.92 -4.43 -5.49
CA TRP A 167 -1.99 -5.40 -6.60
C TRP A 167 -2.46 -6.73 -6.03
N ILE A 168 -3.66 -7.13 -6.43
CA ILE A 168 -4.42 -8.22 -5.86
C ILE A 168 -4.72 -9.22 -6.95
N ASP A 169 -4.44 -10.50 -6.73
CA ASP A 169 -4.76 -11.56 -7.67
C ASP A 169 -6.25 -11.94 -7.67
N GLU A 170 -6.60 -12.98 -8.41
CA GLU A 170 -7.98 -13.48 -8.49
C GLU A 170 -8.46 -14.13 -7.19
N GLU A 171 -7.54 -14.57 -6.34
CA GLU A 171 -7.81 -15.18 -5.03
C GLU A 171 -7.95 -14.13 -3.91
N ASP A 172 -7.95 -12.85 -4.25
CA ASP A 172 -7.94 -11.72 -3.31
C ASP A 172 -6.69 -11.61 -2.44
N ASP A 173 -5.56 -12.16 -2.91
CA ASP A 173 -4.29 -12.03 -2.24
C ASP A 173 -3.48 -10.83 -2.75
N ILE A 174 -2.95 -10.06 -1.82
CA ILE A 174 -2.09 -8.93 -2.15
C ILE A 174 -0.66 -9.41 -2.37
N TRP A 175 -0.14 -9.17 -3.58
CA TRP A 175 1.25 -9.47 -3.94
C TRP A 175 2.19 -8.29 -3.80
N LEU A 176 1.66 -7.09 -4.01
CA LEU A 176 2.42 -5.86 -3.92
C LEU A 176 1.51 -4.78 -3.35
N SER A 177 2.05 -3.95 -2.48
CA SER A 177 1.39 -2.71 -2.09
C SER A 177 2.37 -1.55 -1.98
N LYS A 178 1.84 -0.34 -2.20
CA LYS A 178 2.52 0.92 -1.92
C LYS A 178 1.61 1.74 -1.03
N GLN A 179 2.10 2.09 0.14
CA GLN A 179 1.31 2.71 1.19
C GLN A 179 2.01 3.93 1.76
N GLU A 180 1.26 4.97 2.00
CA GLU A 180 1.67 6.10 2.82
C GLU A 180 1.21 5.82 4.24
N ILE A 181 2.14 5.75 5.19
CA ILE A 181 1.89 5.19 6.52
C ILE A 181 1.88 6.20 7.64
N GLU A 182 2.37 7.41 7.39
CA GLU A 182 2.37 8.48 8.39
C GLU A 182 2.22 9.88 7.76
N PRO A 183 1.77 10.90 8.53
CA PRO A 183 1.50 12.24 8.04
C PRO A 183 2.71 12.98 7.47
N PHE A 184 3.90 12.58 7.85
CA PHE A 184 5.15 13.22 7.43
C PHE A 184 5.74 12.62 6.15
N GLY A 185 4.99 11.74 5.49
CA GLY A 185 5.27 11.27 4.15
C GLY A 185 6.04 9.96 4.06
N THR A 186 6.27 9.23 5.17
CA THR A 186 6.88 7.90 5.10
C THR A 186 6.02 6.96 4.26
N LYS A 187 6.63 6.40 3.24
CA LYS A 187 6.01 5.46 2.31
C LYS A 187 6.58 4.07 2.51
N ALA A 188 5.71 3.08 2.45
CA ALA A 188 6.09 1.69 2.51
C ALA A 188 5.76 1.00 1.19
N ARG A 189 6.70 0.21 0.67
CA ARG A 189 6.46 -0.77 -0.39
C ARG A 189 6.58 -2.16 0.22
N LEU A 190 5.52 -2.95 0.13
CA LEU A 190 5.50 -4.34 0.58
C LEU A 190 5.38 -5.23 -0.64
N GLN A 191 6.20 -6.28 -0.70
CA GLN A 191 6.13 -7.26 -1.77
C GLN A 191 6.23 -8.66 -1.20
N VAL A 192 5.22 -9.47 -1.45
CA VAL A 192 5.21 -10.86 -1.02
C VAL A 192 6.25 -11.64 -1.83
N LEU A 193 7.13 -12.35 -1.13
CA LEU A 193 8.06 -13.32 -1.69
C LEU A 193 7.46 -14.71 -1.63
N LYS A 194 6.98 -15.11 -0.47
CA LYS A 194 6.39 -16.42 -0.23
C LYS A 194 5.14 -16.26 0.64
N LYS A 195 4.02 -16.81 0.17
CA LYS A 195 2.77 -16.83 0.93
C LYS A 195 2.85 -17.81 2.11
N TYR A 196 2.05 -17.54 3.13
CA TYR A 196 1.73 -18.52 4.14
C TYR A 196 0.85 -19.61 3.50
N SER A 197 1.25 -20.86 3.65
CA SER A 197 0.42 -22.03 3.32
C SER A 197 0.10 -22.74 4.63
N ASP A 198 -1.17 -22.96 4.88
CA ASP A 198 -1.63 -23.78 6.01
C ASP A 198 -1.10 -25.21 5.94
#